data_aa5e9521e55f850b68c84427800da92b
#
_entry.id   aa5e9521e55f850b68c84427800da92b
#
_cell.length_a   1.000
_cell.length_b   1.000
_cell.length_c   1.000
_cell.angle_alpha   90.00
_cell.angle_beta   90.00
_cell.angle_gamma   90.00
#
_symmetry.space_group_name_H-M   'P 1'
#
loop_
_entity.id
_entity.type
_entity.pdbx_description
1 polymer ?
#
loop_
_entity_poly.entity_id
_entity_poly.type
_entity_poly.pdbx_seq_one_letter_code
_entity_poly.pdbx_strand_id
1 'polypeptide(L)'
;MEVIFIRHLPTPGNEKKQYIGRTDEVLSSGAVTSFHKKREMYLKSQKEGKYPPFYPPAEMIVASPMKRCVQTAELIYPGQKIVTEPELRECDFGRFEGKTYEELKDDPAYIAWLESGGVLAFPEGEDQEAFRSRCAEGVRRRLQKGITEKKKSIAFVVHGGTIMAALHRLAEGEHDFYDWQTGNGRGFLALAAEDEWQAGREILREIRELPVR
;
A
#
# COMPACT_ATOMS: atom_id res chain seq x y z
N MET A 1 5.52 -3.12 17.88
CA MET A 1 4.25 -2.68 17.28
C MET A 1 4.02 -3.43 15.98
N GLU A 2 2.84 -4.03 15.77
CA GLU A 2 2.48 -4.69 14.50
C GLU A 2 2.19 -3.64 13.43
N VAL A 3 2.70 -3.86 12.22
CA VAL A 3 2.55 -2.96 11.07
C VAL A 3 1.88 -3.74 9.94
N ILE A 4 0.79 -3.20 9.40
CA ILE A 4 -0.05 -3.84 8.40
C ILE A 4 -0.06 -2.95 7.16
N PHE A 5 0.48 -3.44 6.05
CA PHE A 5 0.38 -2.75 4.75
C PHE A 5 -0.70 -3.40 3.91
N ILE A 6 -1.61 -2.60 3.36
CA ILE A 6 -2.71 -3.06 2.52
C ILE A 6 -2.75 -2.22 1.26
N ARG A 7 -2.61 -2.85 0.09
CA ARG A 7 -2.88 -2.19 -1.19
C ARG A 7 -4.39 -2.01 -1.35
N HIS A 8 -4.81 -0.81 -1.74
CA HIS A 8 -6.23 -0.52 -1.98
C HIS A 8 -6.90 -1.55 -2.89
N LEU A 9 -8.22 -1.69 -2.78
CA LEU A 9 -9.05 -2.52 -3.67
C LEU A 9 -9.05 -1.98 -5.10
N PRO A 10 -9.42 -2.80 -6.12
CA PRO A 10 -9.36 -2.39 -7.51
C PRO A 10 -10.19 -1.15 -7.86
N THR A 11 -9.64 -0.32 -8.74
CA THR A 11 -10.33 0.78 -9.42
C THR A 11 -10.64 0.39 -10.87
N PRO A 12 -11.47 1.15 -11.61
CA PRO A 12 -11.72 0.91 -13.04
C PRO A 12 -10.44 0.89 -13.87
N GLY A 13 -9.47 1.74 -13.56
CA GLY A 13 -8.16 1.75 -14.23
C GLY A 13 -7.33 0.50 -13.93
N ASN A 14 -7.37 0.00 -12.69
CA ASN A 14 -6.69 -1.27 -12.35
C ASN A 14 -7.30 -2.46 -13.10
N GLU A 15 -8.62 -2.51 -13.25
CA GLU A 15 -9.31 -3.57 -14.03
C GLU A 15 -8.86 -3.56 -15.50
N LYS A 16 -8.57 -2.38 -16.05
CA LYS A 16 -8.04 -2.17 -17.39
C LYS A 16 -6.52 -2.32 -17.50
N LYS A 17 -5.83 -2.61 -16.38
CA LYS A 17 -4.36 -2.68 -16.30
C LYS A 17 -3.64 -1.38 -16.69
N GLN A 18 -4.24 -0.24 -16.37
CA GLN A 18 -3.68 1.08 -16.61
C GLN A 18 -2.76 1.50 -15.46
N TYR A 19 -1.76 2.33 -15.78
CA TYR A 19 -0.96 3.05 -14.79
C TYR A 19 -1.83 4.13 -14.15
N ILE A 20 -2.18 3.99 -12.88
CA ILE A 20 -3.03 4.92 -12.14
C ILE A 20 -2.29 5.41 -10.89
N GLY A 21 -1.66 6.55 -11.00
CA GLY A 21 -0.92 7.22 -9.93
C GLY A 21 -1.66 8.44 -9.39
N ARG A 22 -1.46 9.60 -10.04
CA ARG A 22 -2.09 10.88 -9.65
C ARG A 22 -3.59 10.94 -9.90
N THR A 23 -4.10 10.12 -10.81
CA THR A 23 -5.54 10.05 -11.09
C THR A 23 -6.31 9.55 -9.86
N ASP A 24 -7.24 10.37 -9.37
CA ASP A 24 -7.97 10.08 -8.13
C ASP A 24 -9.28 9.33 -8.40
N GLU A 25 -9.17 8.07 -8.80
CA GLU A 25 -10.31 7.19 -9.02
C GLU A 25 -10.93 6.69 -7.71
N VAL A 26 -12.24 6.45 -7.75
CA VAL A 26 -12.96 5.66 -6.75
C VAL A 26 -12.78 4.16 -6.99
N LEU A 27 -13.13 3.34 -6.02
CA LEU A 27 -13.17 1.88 -6.20
C LEU A 27 -14.18 1.48 -7.28
N SER A 28 -13.86 0.43 -8.04
CA SER A 28 -14.86 -0.13 -8.98
C SER A 28 -16.03 -0.74 -8.22
N SER A 29 -17.22 -0.65 -8.79
CA SER A 29 -18.43 -1.27 -8.20
C SER A 29 -18.30 -2.79 -8.07
N GLY A 30 -17.62 -3.43 -9.03
CA GLY A 30 -17.29 -4.84 -9.00
C GLY A 30 -16.38 -5.22 -7.81
N ALA A 31 -15.37 -4.40 -7.54
CA ALA A 31 -14.45 -4.61 -6.41
C ALA A 31 -15.19 -4.49 -5.07
N VAL A 32 -16.02 -3.48 -4.89
CA VAL A 32 -16.83 -3.27 -3.68
C VAL A 32 -17.79 -4.45 -3.46
N THR A 33 -18.52 -4.85 -4.49
CA THR A 33 -19.44 -6.00 -4.43
C THR A 33 -18.71 -7.30 -4.08
N SER A 34 -17.55 -7.54 -4.73
CA SER A 34 -16.71 -8.71 -4.47
C SER A 34 -16.19 -8.74 -3.02
N PHE A 35 -15.77 -7.58 -2.51
CA PHE A 35 -15.32 -7.45 -1.12
C PHE A 35 -16.42 -7.84 -0.14
N HIS A 36 -17.64 -7.28 -0.28
CA HIS A 36 -18.75 -7.61 0.61
C HIS A 36 -19.13 -9.09 0.54
N LYS A 37 -19.19 -9.67 -0.66
CA LYS A 37 -19.48 -11.09 -0.84
C LYS A 37 -18.44 -11.99 -0.15
N LYS A 38 -17.16 -11.72 -0.36
CA LYS A 38 -16.05 -12.49 0.27
C LYS A 38 -16.11 -12.35 1.80
N ARG A 39 -16.30 -11.14 2.31
CA ARG A 39 -16.43 -10.89 3.75
C ARG A 39 -17.62 -11.64 4.35
N GLU A 40 -18.77 -11.61 3.68
CA GLU A 40 -19.97 -12.35 4.12
C GLU A 40 -19.73 -13.87 4.13
N MET A 41 -19.16 -14.40 3.05
CA MET A 41 -18.80 -15.83 2.98
C MET A 41 -17.82 -16.22 4.09
N TYR A 42 -16.81 -15.39 4.34
CA TYR A 42 -15.86 -15.59 5.42
C TYR A 42 -16.56 -15.61 6.79
N LEU A 43 -17.43 -14.64 7.09
CA LEU A 43 -18.18 -14.58 8.33
C LEU A 43 -19.12 -15.79 8.51
N LYS A 44 -19.76 -16.27 7.45
CA LYS A 44 -20.59 -17.49 7.48
C LYS A 44 -19.77 -18.77 7.68
N SER A 45 -18.54 -18.83 7.21
CA SER A 45 -17.65 -19.99 7.41
C SER A 45 -17.09 -20.09 8.82
N GLN A 46 -17.20 -19.00 9.60
CA GLN A 46 -16.72 -18.95 10.97
C GLN A 46 -17.73 -19.60 11.93
N LYS A 47 -17.57 -20.90 12.17
CA LYS A 47 -18.27 -21.57 13.26
C LYS A 47 -17.55 -21.21 14.57
N GLU A 48 -18.25 -20.47 15.45
CA GLU A 48 -17.88 -20.27 16.87
C GLU A 48 -16.55 -19.56 17.18
N GLY A 49 -16.32 -18.36 16.65
CA GLY A 49 -15.32 -17.44 17.23
C GLY A 49 -13.83 -17.86 17.17
N LYS A 50 -13.49 -18.94 16.46
CA LYS A 50 -12.15 -19.55 16.42
C LYS A 50 -11.22 -19.03 15.31
N TYR A 51 -11.68 -18.12 14.46
CA TYR A 51 -10.89 -17.67 13.31
C TYR A 51 -10.48 -16.20 13.44
N PRO A 52 -9.27 -15.84 12.98
CA PRO A 52 -8.84 -14.45 12.98
C PRO A 52 -9.76 -13.59 12.08
N PRO A 53 -9.81 -12.28 12.28
CA PRO A 53 -10.62 -11.38 11.47
C PRO A 53 -10.23 -11.41 9.98
N PHE A 54 -11.14 -10.99 9.09
CA PHE A 54 -10.94 -10.99 7.62
C PHE A 54 -9.72 -10.15 7.21
N TYR A 55 -9.48 -9.04 7.90
CA TYR A 55 -8.21 -8.31 7.95
C TYR A 55 -7.78 -8.16 9.39
N PRO A 56 -6.47 -8.09 9.69
CA PRO A 56 -6.00 -7.87 11.05
C PRO A 56 -6.55 -6.55 11.62
N PRO A 57 -6.95 -6.52 12.90
CA PRO A 57 -7.36 -5.28 13.54
C PRO A 57 -6.18 -4.34 13.70
N ALA A 58 -6.44 -3.04 13.69
CA ALA A 58 -5.43 -2.03 13.95
C ALA A 58 -5.97 -0.93 14.86
N GLU A 59 -5.12 -0.40 15.73
CA GLU A 59 -5.47 0.70 16.66
C GLU A 59 -5.29 2.08 16.02
N MET A 60 -4.48 2.18 14.95
CA MET A 60 -4.31 3.37 14.14
C MET A 60 -4.47 3.00 12.67
N ILE A 61 -5.34 3.71 11.98
CA ILE A 61 -5.56 3.53 10.54
C ILE A 61 -5.03 4.75 9.81
N VAL A 62 -4.06 4.54 8.94
CA VAL A 62 -3.46 5.55 8.07
C VAL A 62 -3.77 5.21 6.62
N ALA A 63 -4.20 6.17 5.84
CA ALA A 63 -4.47 5.98 4.43
C ALA A 63 -3.74 7.03 3.58
N SER A 64 -3.38 6.65 2.34
CA SER A 64 -3.16 7.65 1.29
C SER A 64 -4.40 8.53 1.17
N PRO A 65 -4.27 9.84 0.87
CA PRO A 65 -5.42 10.73 0.71
C PRO A 65 -6.27 10.43 -0.54
N MET A 66 -5.79 9.54 -1.43
CA MET A 66 -6.52 9.17 -2.65
C MET A 66 -7.81 8.40 -2.30
N LYS A 67 -8.91 8.72 -2.99
CA LYS A 67 -10.26 8.16 -2.75
C LYS A 67 -10.26 6.64 -2.63
N ARG A 68 -9.57 5.93 -3.53
CA ARG A 68 -9.46 4.46 -3.53
C ARG A 68 -8.89 3.90 -2.22
N CYS A 69 -7.93 4.61 -1.60
CA CYS A 69 -7.34 4.18 -0.33
C CYS A 69 -8.26 4.47 0.85
N VAL A 70 -8.86 5.67 0.89
CA VAL A 70 -9.81 6.04 1.94
C VAL A 70 -11.01 5.10 1.92
N GLN A 71 -11.63 4.89 0.75
CA GLN A 71 -12.77 3.96 0.61
C GLN A 71 -12.41 2.53 1.00
N THR A 72 -11.20 2.06 0.64
CA THR A 72 -10.72 0.75 1.07
C THR A 72 -10.59 0.69 2.60
N ALA A 73 -10.03 1.72 3.22
CA ALA A 73 -9.89 1.79 4.67
C ALA A 73 -11.25 1.79 5.39
N GLU A 74 -12.24 2.52 4.87
CA GLU A 74 -13.61 2.55 5.38
C GLU A 74 -14.30 1.17 5.31
N LEU A 75 -14.07 0.44 4.21
CA LEU A 75 -14.62 -0.91 4.04
C LEU A 75 -13.99 -1.93 4.99
N ILE A 76 -12.68 -1.86 5.21
CA ILE A 76 -11.93 -2.79 6.06
C ILE A 76 -12.13 -2.47 7.54
N TYR A 77 -12.12 -1.20 7.92
CA TYR A 77 -12.16 -0.70 9.29
C TYR A 77 -13.37 0.23 9.53
N PRO A 78 -14.60 -0.26 9.37
CA PRO A 78 -15.79 0.59 9.46
C PRO A 78 -15.93 1.25 10.84
N GLY A 79 -16.25 2.54 10.83
CA GLY A 79 -16.45 3.33 12.06
C GLY A 79 -15.17 3.75 12.79
N GLN A 80 -13.99 3.36 12.30
CA GLN A 80 -12.71 3.82 12.85
C GLN A 80 -12.27 5.14 12.24
N LYS A 81 -11.53 5.93 13.01
CA LYS A 81 -10.92 7.18 12.52
C LYS A 81 -9.79 6.85 11.54
N ILE A 82 -9.91 7.33 10.32
CA ILE A 82 -8.88 7.24 9.30
C ILE A 82 -8.07 8.55 9.30
N VAL A 83 -6.77 8.43 9.39
CA VAL A 83 -5.83 9.55 9.29
C VAL A 83 -5.18 9.51 7.90
N THR A 84 -5.28 10.57 7.13
CA THR A 84 -4.60 10.64 5.83
C THR A 84 -3.16 11.12 5.98
N GLU A 85 -2.27 10.57 5.13
CA GLU A 85 -0.86 10.99 5.04
C GLU A 85 -0.54 11.34 3.58
N PRO A 86 -0.31 12.63 3.27
CA PRO A 86 -0.06 13.07 1.90
C PRO A 86 1.15 12.43 1.21
N GLU A 87 2.19 12.10 1.98
CA GLU A 87 3.40 11.47 1.46
C GLU A 87 3.18 10.03 0.96
N LEU A 88 2.03 9.41 1.32
CA LEU A 88 1.70 8.05 0.91
C LEU A 88 0.90 7.98 -0.40
N ARG A 89 0.83 9.05 -1.18
CA ARG A 89 0.24 9.00 -2.54
C ARG A 89 1.07 8.10 -3.45
N GLU A 90 0.40 7.51 -4.45
CA GLU A 90 1.09 6.74 -5.49
C GLU A 90 2.02 7.64 -6.31
N CYS A 91 2.96 7.02 -7.01
CA CYS A 91 3.85 7.69 -7.92
C CYS A 91 3.05 8.42 -9.02
N ASP A 92 3.48 9.63 -9.39
CA ASP A 92 2.98 10.30 -10.59
C ASP A 92 3.64 9.66 -11.81
N PHE A 93 2.86 8.90 -12.59
CA PHE A 93 3.35 8.24 -13.78
C PHE A 93 3.49 9.17 -15.00
N GLY A 94 3.24 10.47 -14.82
CA GLY A 94 3.44 11.49 -15.86
C GLY A 94 2.71 11.16 -17.15
N ARG A 95 3.48 11.06 -18.27
CA ARG A 95 2.93 10.77 -19.59
C ARG A 95 2.38 9.35 -19.73
N PHE A 96 2.72 8.43 -18.82
CA PHE A 96 2.22 7.05 -18.82
C PHE A 96 0.88 6.90 -18.07
N GLU A 97 0.44 7.93 -17.38
CA GLU A 97 -0.82 7.93 -16.62
C GLU A 97 -2.02 7.57 -17.49
N GLY A 98 -2.86 6.65 -17.02
CA GLY A 98 -4.07 6.21 -17.71
C GLY A 98 -3.83 5.25 -18.89
N LYS A 99 -2.59 4.92 -19.22
CA LYS A 99 -2.23 4.02 -20.31
C LYS A 99 -1.95 2.62 -19.82
N THR A 100 -2.17 1.65 -20.71
CA THR A 100 -1.84 0.23 -20.51
C THR A 100 -0.44 -0.07 -21.04
N TYR A 101 0.10 -1.25 -20.67
CA TYR A 101 1.33 -1.78 -21.30
C TYR A 101 1.22 -1.83 -22.83
N GLU A 102 0.08 -2.31 -23.36
CA GLU A 102 -0.12 -2.43 -24.82
C GLU A 102 -0.06 -1.09 -25.56
N GLU A 103 -0.49 -0.01 -24.89
CA GLU A 103 -0.44 1.36 -25.44
C GLU A 103 0.94 2.00 -25.30
N LEU A 104 1.81 1.46 -24.43
CA LEU A 104 3.13 2.01 -24.14
C LEU A 104 4.28 1.18 -24.69
N LYS A 105 4.08 -0.08 -25.05
CA LYS A 105 5.14 -1.03 -25.38
C LYS A 105 6.07 -0.59 -26.53
N ASP A 106 5.57 0.26 -27.43
CA ASP A 106 6.31 0.82 -28.56
C ASP A 106 6.76 2.28 -28.32
N ASP A 107 6.48 2.87 -27.15
CA ASP A 107 6.95 4.22 -26.79
C ASP A 107 8.44 4.15 -26.37
N PRO A 108 9.35 4.88 -27.04
CA PRO A 108 10.78 4.83 -26.74
C PRO A 108 11.12 5.19 -25.29
N ALA A 109 10.37 6.12 -24.67
CA ALA A 109 10.60 6.50 -23.29
C ALA A 109 10.14 5.39 -22.30
N TYR A 110 9.11 4.64 -22.67
CA TYR A 110 8.66 3.50 -21.87
C TYR A 110 9.63 2.32 -21.97
N ILE A 111 10.15 2.06 -23.18
CA ILE A 111 11.18 1.04 -23.40
C ILE A 111 12.44 1.39 -22.58
N ALA A 112 12.93 2.63 -22.67
CA ALA A 112 14.08 3.08 -21.90
C ALA A 112 13.85 2.95 -20.37
N TRP A 113 12.64 3.26 -19.90
CA TRP A 113 12.27 3.09 -18.50
C TRP A 113 12.31 1.60 -18.08
N LEU A 114 11.77 0.69 -18.90
CA LEU A 114 11.84 -0.76 -18.63
C LEU A 114 13.27 -1.28 -18.61
N GLU A 115 14.09 -0.90 -19.61
CA GLU A 115 15.50 -1.31 -19.73
C GLU A 115 16.36 -0.80 -18.57
N SER A 116 15.98 0.33 -17.98
CA SER A 116 16.63 0.86 -16.77
C SER A 116 16.28 0.08 -15.48
N GLY A 117 15.41 -0.93 -15.56
CA GLY A 117 14.88 -1.59 -14.36
C GLY A 117 13.93 -0.70 -13.56
N GLY A 118 13.29 0.31 -14.18
CA GLY A 118 12.37 1.23 -13.52
C GLY A 118 13.06 2.30 -12.67
N VAL A 119 14.34 2.60 -12.93
CA VAL A 119 15.12 3.62 -12.20
C VAL A 119 14.94 5.01 -12.78
N LEU A 120 14.74 5.12 -14.10
CA LEU A 120 14.53 6.41 -14.76
C LEU A 120 13.23 7.07 -14.27
N ALA A 121 13.24 8.41 -14.19
CA ALA A 121 12.04 9.18 -13.92
C ALA A 121 10.99 8.98 -15.02
N PHE A 122 9.72 9.01 -14.65
CA PHE A 122 8.63 9.03 -15.63
C PHE A 122 8.63 10.36 -16.39
N PRO A 123 8.50 10.36 -17.74
CA PRO A 123 8.39 11.61 -18.48
C PRO A 123 7.24 12.46 -17.95
N GLU A 124 7.51 13.71 -17.57
CA GLU A 124 6.55 14.64 -16.97
C GLU A 124 5.92 14.12 -15.64
N GLY A 125 6.56 13.14 -15.01
CA GLY A 125 6.12 12.53 -13.77
C GLY A 125 7.12 12.70 -12.64
N GLU A 126 6.99 11.84 -11.64
CA GLU A 126 7.79 11.91 -10.43
C GLU A 126 9.14 11.17 -10.60
N ASP A 127 10.16 11.72 -10.00
CA ASP A 127 11.45 11.06 -9.84
C ASP A 127 11.32 9.85 -8.91
N GLN A 128 11.97 8.72 -9.29
CA GLN A 128 11.82 7.47 -8.55
C GLN A 128 12.42 7.53 -7.13
N GLU A 129 13.54 8.22 -6.97
CA GLU A 129 14.18 8.36 -5.66
C GLU A 129 13.40 9.30 -4.75
N ALA A 130 12.87 10.40 -5.29
CA ALA A 130 11.99 11.31 -4.57
C ALA A 130 10.71 10.59 -4.09
N PHE A 131 10.10 9.78 -4.98
CA PHE A 131 8.95 8.94 -4.64
C PHE A 131 9.25 7.99 -3.48
N ARG A 132 10.34 7.21 -3.61
CA ARG A 132 10.74 6.23 -2.58
C ARG A 132 11.03 6.90 -1.24
N SER A 133 11.73 8.02 -1.27
CA SER A 133 12.08 8.78 -0.07
C SER A 133 10.85 9.33 0.64
N ARG A 134 9.92 9.98 -0.07
CA ARG A 134 8.71 10.53 0.57
C ARG A 134 7.80 9.45 1.15
N CYS A 135 7.64 8.31 0.43
CA CYS A 135 6.83 7.21 0.96
C CYS A 135 7.41 6.62 2.25
N ALA A 136 8.72 6.38 2.28
CA ALA A 136 9.39 5.89 3.48
C ALA A 136 9.27 6.89 4.64
N GLU A 137 9.44 8.19 4.38
CA GLU A 137 9.30 9.24 5.38
C GLU A 137 7.87 9.35 5.93
N GLY A 138 6.86 9.25 5.08
CA GLY A 138 5.45 9.21 5.50
C GLY A 138 5.16 8.03 6.43
N VAL A 139 5.70 6.85 6.12
CA VAL A 139 5.59 5.66 6.97
C VAL A 139 6.33 5.88 8.30
N ARG A 140 7.59 6.33 8.28
CA ARG A 140 8.38 6.61 9.49
C ARG A 140 7.65 7.55 10.43
N ARG A 141 7.18 8.67 9.93
CA ARG A 141 6.46 9.68 10.73
C ARG A 141 5.24 9.09 11.45
N ARG A 142 4.49 8.24 10.76
CA ARG A 142 3.30 7.61 11.34
C ARG A 142 3.64 6.50 12.31
N LEU A 143 4.67 5.72 12.06
CA LEU A 143 5.17 4.70 12.98
C LEU A 143 5.70 5.35 14.26
N GLN A 144 6.53 6.39 14.14
CA GLN A 144 7.05 7.13 15.30
C GLN A 144 5.92 7.71 16.15
N LYS A 145 4.88 8.26 15.50
CA LYS A 145 3.68 8.74 16.21
C LYS A 145 2.95 7.60 16.92
N GLY A 146 2.75 6.47 16.25
CA GLY A 146 2.10 5.29 16.85
C GLY A 146 2.85 4.76 18.06
N ILE A 147 4.19 4.69 17.98
CA ILE A 147 5.06 4.30 19.10
C ILE A 147 4.92 5.28 20.26
N THR A 148 4.99 6.59 20.00
CA THR A 148 4.82 7.63 21.01
C THR A 148 3.45 7.55 21.69
N GLU A 149 2.40 7.24 20.94
CA GLU A 149 1.03 7.05 21.44
C GLU A 149 0.79 5.64 22.04
N LYS A 150 1.83 4.82 22.14
CA LYS A 150 1.79 3.43 22.67
C LYS A 150 0.77 2.54 21.95
N LYS A 151 0.58 2.74 20.65
CA LYS A 151 -0.27 1.88 19.82
C LYS A 151 0.40 0.53 19.62
N LYS A 152 -0.39 -0.54 19.72
CA LYS A 152 0.09 -1.91 19.49
C LYS A 152 0.11 -2.30 18.02
N SER A 153 -0.73 -1.64 17.22
CA SER A 153 -0.83 -1.93 15.78
C SER A 153 -1.22 -0.70 14.96
N ILE A 154 -0.69 -0.64 13.74
CA ILE A 154 -0.97 0.40 12.73
C ILE A 154 -1.23 -0.25 11.38
N ALA A 155 -2.28 0.18 10.67
CA ALA A 155 -2.55 -0.23 9.31
C ALA A 155 -2.34 0.94 8.33
N PHE A 156 -1.60 0.68 7.28
CA PHE A 156 -1.39 1.58 6.14
C PHE A 156 -2.20 1.07 4.95
N VAL A 157 -3.24 1.79 4.56
CA VAL A 157 -4.03 1.49 3.37
C VAL A 157 -3.57 2.40 2.24
N VAL A 158 -2.76 1.86 1.34
CA VAL A 158 -1.96 2.62 0.39
C VAL A 158 -1.94 1.97 -1.00
N HIS A 159 -0.92 2.21 -1.80
CA HIS A 159 -0.77 1.75 -3.17
C HIS A 159 0.35 0.71 -3.31
N GLY A 160 0.41 0.06 -4.47
CA GLY A 160 1.45 -0.93 -4.76
C GLY A 160 2.85 -0.33 -4.72
N GLY A 161 3.06 0.77 -5.44
CA GLY A 161 4.34 1.50 -5.46
C GLY A 161 4.72 2.03 -4.08
N THR A 162 3.76 2.56 -3.32
CA THR A 162 3.99 3.05 -1.95
C THR A 162 4.46 1.93 -1.02
N ILE A 163 3.89 0.71 -1.10
CA ILE A 163 4.32 -0.44 -0.30
C ILE A 163 5.74 -0.84 -0.68
N MET A 164 6.01 -0.98 -2.00
CA MET A 164 7.35 -1.31 -2.49
C MET A 164 8.37 -0.27 -2.03
N ALA A 165 8.06 1.02 -2.14
CA ALA A 165 8.96 2.10 -1.73
C ALA A 165 9.26 2.09 -0.21
N ALA A 166 8.23 1.91 0.61
CA ALA A 166 8.39 1.87 2.06
C ALA A 166 9.18 0.64 2.51
N LEU A 167 8.83 -0.56 2.02
CA LEU A 167 9.51 -1.79 2.44
C LEU A 167 10.92 -1.90 1.89
N HIS A 168 11.19 -1.45 0.67
CA HIS A 168 12.56 -1.39 0.14
C HIS A 168 13.50 -0.56 1.01
N ARG A 169 12.99 0.47 1.70
CA ARG A 169 13.79 1.37 2.56
C ARG A 169 13.81 0.98 4.04
N LEU A 170 12.79 0.28 4.51
CA LEU A 170 12.59 0.03 5.93
C LEU A 170 12.72 -1.44 6.31
N ALA A 171 12.69 -2.37 5.36
CA ALA A 171 12.86 -3.79 5.66
C ALA A 171 14.28 -4.09 6.13
N GLU A 172 14.40 -5.02 7.08
CA GLU A 172 15.68 -5.58 7.51
C GLU A 172 16.33 -6.38 6.37
N GLY A 173 17.63 -6.17 6.15
CA GLY A 173 18.38 -6.86 5.09
C GLY A 173 18.39 -6.14 3.76
N GLU A 174 18.93 -6.79 2.74
CA GLU A 174 18.97 -6.31 1.35
C GLU A 174 17.86 -6.95 0.55
N HIS A 175 17.06 -6.13 -0.12
CA HIS A 175 15.92 -6.57 -0.91
C HIS A 175 15.81 -5.75 -2.18
N ASP A 176 15.37 -6.37 -3.27
CA ASP A 176 15.01 -5.64 -4.48
C ASP A 176 13.67 -4.92 -4.30
N PHE A 177 13.52 -3.78 -4.98
CA PHE A 177 12.30 -2.98 -4.93
C PHE A 177 11.06 -3.79 -5.29
N TYR A 178 11.16 -4.65 -6.30
CA TYR A 178 10.04 -5.46 -6.80
C TYR A 178 9.71 -6.70 -5.98
N ASP A 179 10.55 -7.07 -4.99
CA ASP A 179 10.25 -8.17 -4.05
C ASP A 179 8.97 -7.90 -3.26
N TRP A 180 8.64 -6.62 -3.08
CA TRP A 180 7.47 -6.17 -2.34
C TRP A 180 6.23 -5.93 -3.21
N GLN A 181 6.20 -6.47 -4.42
CA GLN A 181 5.03 -6.34 -5.30
C GLN A 181 3.85 -7.15 -4.76
N THR A 182 2.67 -6.53 -4.72
CA THR A 182 1.46 -7.18 -4.19
C THR A 182 0.21 -6.79 -4.97
N GLY A 183 -0.81 -7.67 -4.96
CA GLY A 183 -2.10 -7.44 -5.61
C GLY A 183 -3.03 -6.52 -4.82
N ASN A 184 -4.08 -6.03 -5.47
CA ASN A 184 -5.12 -5.23 -4.82
C ASN A 184 -5.79 -6.00 -3.67
N GLY A 185 -6.01 -5.36 -2.53
CA GLY A 185 -6.54 -5.94 -1.31
C GLY A 185 -5.57 -6.90 -0.58
N ARG A 186 -4.35 -7.04 -1.07
CA ARG A 186 -3.27 -7.81 -0.45
C ARG A 186 -2.23 -6.88 0.15
N GLY A 187 -1.19 -7.43 0.77
CA GLY A 187 -0.12 -6.64 1.37
C GLY A 187 0.76 -7.46 2.27
N PHE A 188 1.31 -6.81 3.30
CA PHE A 188 2.29 -7.40 4.19
C PHE A 188 1.99 -7.09 5.66
N LEU A 189 2.40 -8.01 6.51
CA LEU A 189 2.54 -7.81 7.95
C LEU A 189 4.02 -7.63 8.25
N ALA A 190 4.33 -6.75 9.19
CA ALA A 190 5.69 -6.52 9.66
C ALA A 190 5.68 -6.18 11.16
N LEU A 191 6.85 -6.17 11.77
CA LEU A 191 7.05 -5.78 13.16
C LEU A 191 8.00 -4.59 13.24
N ALA A 192 7.58 -3.51 13.91
CA ALA A 192 8.44 -2.42 14.36
C ALA A 192 8.78 -2.63 15.83
N ALA A 193 10.04 -2.96 16.14
CA ALA A 193 10.52 -3.10 17.52
C ALA A 193 10.65 -1.70 18.15
N GLU A 194 9.86 -1.44 19.18
CA GLU A 194 9.74 -0.08 19.77
C GLU A 194 11.05 0.46 20.34
N ASP A 195 11.82 -0.40 20.99
CA ASP A 195 13.13 -0.07 21.54
C ASP A 195 14.17 0.28 20.46
N GLU A 196 14.13 -0.40 19.32
CA GLU A 196 15.01 -0.10 18.19
C GLU A 196 14.62 1.21 17.52
N TRP A 197 13.34 1.46 17.32
CA TRP A 197 12.84 2.71 16.76
C TRP A 197 13.16 3.90 17.66
N GLN A 198 13.04 3.75 18.99
CA GLN A 198 13.44 4.77 19.96
C GLN A 198 14.96 5.00 19.96
N ALA A 199 15.75 3.99 19.64
CA ALA A 199 17.21 4.08 19.49
C ALA A 199 17.67 4.59 18.10
N GLY A 200 16.74 4.97 17.22
CA GLY A 200 17.02 5.47 15.88
C GLY A 200 17.29 4.38 14.83
N ARG A 201 17.09 3.12 15.16
CA ARG A 201 17.13 2.00 14.20
C ARG A 201 15.73 1.75 13.64
N GLU A 202 15.39 2.48 12.60
CA GLU A 202 14.04 2.52 12.01
C GLU A 202 13.87 1.42 10.96
N ILE A 203 13.87 0.16 11.40
CA ILE A 203 13.73 -1.02 10.55
C ILE A 203 12.44 -1.79 10.86
N LEU A 204 11.93 -2.48 9.84
CA LEU A 204 10.80 -3.40 9.92
C LEU A 204 11.31 -4.83 9.77
N ARG A 205 10.85 -5.70 10.67
CA ARG A 205 11.26 -7.10 10.77
C ARG A 205 10.08 -8.05 10.55
N GLU A 206 10.38 -9.34 10.45
CA GLU A 206 9.39 -10.42 10.37
C GLU A 206 8.35 -10.18 9.27
N ILE A 207 8.80 -9.65 8.13
CA ILE A 207 7.90 -9.29 7.03
C ILE A 207 7.36 -10.55 6.38
N ARG A 208 6.05 -10.64 6.27
CA ARG A 208 5.35 -11.76 5.63
C ARG A 208 4.12 -11.27 4.90
N GLU A 209 3.68 -12.02 3.91
CA GLU A 209 2.44 -11.69 3.21
C GLU A 209 1.24 -11.62 4.16
N LEU A 210 0.37 -10.66 3.89
CA LEU A 210 -0.89 -10.54 4.59
C LEU A 210 -1.77 -11.75 4.26
N PRO A 211 -2.21 -12.54 5.25
CA PRO A 211 -3.10 -13.66 5.02
C PRO A 211 -4.50 -13.14 4.65
N VAL A 212 -4.73 -12.91 3.36
CA VAL A 212 -6.05 -12.53 2.83
C VAL A 212 -6.84 -13.80 2.55
N ARG A 213 -8.03 -13.87 3.10
CA ARG A 213 -8.90 -15.05 3.09
C ARG A 213 -10.12 -14.88 2.22
#